data_361f861bb2aa95b258a621f1530de610
#
_entry.id   361f861bb2aa95b258a621f1530de610
#
_cell.length_a   1.000
_cell.length_b   1.000
_cell.length_c   1.000
_cell.angle_alpha   90.00
_cell.angle_beta   90.00
_cell.angle_gamma   90.00
#
_symmetry.space_group_name_H-M   'P 1'
#
loop_
_entity.id
_entity.type
_entity.pdbx_description
1 polymer ?
#
loop_
_entity_poly.entity_id
_entity_poly.type
_entity_poly.pdbx_seq_one_letter_code
_entity_poly.pdbx_strand_id
1 'polypeptide(L)'
;MKYSLLVAIALFAASATAQTNNAIAGIDDRARSLNEVSEPEGDADINANLACQEQNTNYIPSLKAGQYSTSAFHNCFRTIEQIYEFTETLAAQNPTLLTRFDISKTYLNNTIYGYKLSKGHSQSLYFQAQQHAREWAAVSSVLFSLASILDDIANNKPTAADEYDLYFVPIVNVDCYVYTWWSTYRFLRKNYIGVDLNRNWPTPYVNPNPPPKINETYPGPHPFSEPETAGINNWLKTKRDEIQGFLDIHSHGGLILYPYSDNNQTIGGGFDEKFEVLGRGLQSAMGKYKPEPGYTLYLAYGTFVDYVFREFKKPSLTIEIFGSTFNVSASTIPARGLEMYNGINQFAKEVTVFNGGDVKPSCGD
;
A
#
# COMPACT_ATOMS: atom_id res chain seq x y z
N MET A 1 -1.81 27.56 -28.17
CA MET A 1 -2.10 26.32 -27.45
C MET A 1 -1.37 26.15 -26.09
N LYS A 2 -0.62 27.15 -25.59
CA LYS A 2 0.08 27.07 -24.27
C LYS A 2 -0.72 27.64 -23.10
N TYR A 3 -1.86 28.30 -23.34
CA TYR A 3 -2.67 28.93 -22.27
C TYR A 3 -3.79 28.07 -21.71
N SER A 4 -4.19 26.97 -22.40
CA SER A 4 -5.29 26.11 -21.92
C SER A 4 -4.88 25.14 -20.81
N LEU A 5 -3.57 24.81 -20.68
CA LEU A 5 -3.11 23.85 -19.66
C LEU A 5 -2.98 24.48 -18.27
N LEU A 6 -2.55 25.76 -18.22
CA LEU A 6 -2.41 26.51 -16.96
C LEU A 6 -3.77 26.86 -16.31
N VAL A 7 -4.82 27.08 -17.11
CA VAL A 7 -6.17 27.35 -16.61
C VAL A 7 -6.83 26.09 -16.03
N ALA A 8 -6.54 24.92 -16.59
CA ALA A 8 -7.07 23.64 -16.07
C ALA A 8 -6.46 23.28 -14.72
N ILE A 9 -5.15 23.53 -14.53
CA ILE A 9 -4.45 23.27 -13.25
C ILE A 9 -4.94 24.23 -12.16
N ALA A 10 -5.18 25.51 -12.48
CA ALA A 10 -5.69 26.49 -11.54
C ALA A 10 -7.16 26.23 -11.12
N LEU A 11 -7.98 25.69 -12.01
CA LEU A 11 -9.39 25.31 -11.71
C LEU A 11 -9.47 24.05 -10.85
N PHE A 12 -8.54 23.10 -11.02
CA PHE A 12 -8.45 21.90 -10.16
C PHE A 12 -8.00 22.27 -8.74
N ALA A 13 -7.01 23.12 -8.59
CA ALA A 13 -6.55 23.61 -7.29
C ALA A 13 -7.64 24.43 -6.55
N ALA A 14 -8.40 25.24 -7.26
CA ALA A 14 -9.47 26.06 -6.65
C ALA A 14 -10.70 25.23 -6.23
N SER A 15 -11.04 24.15 -6.93
CA SER A 15 -12.13 23.26 -6.54
C SER A 15 -11.74 22.35 -5.38
N ALA A 16 -10.49 21.92 -5.31
CA ALA A 16 -9.97 21.13 -4.19
C ALA A 16 -9.97 21.96 -2.89
N THR A 17 -9.54 23.23 -2.95
CA THR A 17 -9.51 24.11 -1.76
C THR A 17 -10.91 24.50 -1.26
N ALA A 18 -11.90 24.63 -2.12
CA ALA A 18 -13.28 24.95 -1.70
C ALA A 18 -14.00 23.74 -1.07
N GLN A 19 -13.74 22.52 -1.56
CA GLN A 19 -14.25 21.29 -0.94
C GLN A 19 -13.54 20.95 0.38
N THR A 20 -12.24 21.22 0.49
CA THR A 20 -11.47 21.02 1.73
C THR A 20 -11.96 21.94 2.84
N ASN A 21 -12.28 23.21 2.59
CA ASN A 21 -12.74 24.14 3.62
C ASN A 21 -14.09 23.77 4.26
N ASN A 22 -15.01 23.15 3.51
CA ASN A 22 -16.29 22.67 4.05
C ASN A 22 -16.15 21.30 4.75
N ALA A 23 -15.18 20.49 4.35
CA ALA A 23 -14.88 19.20 5.00
C ALA A 23 -14.17 19.39 6.35
N ILE A 24 -13.33 20.45 6.47
CA ILE A 24 -12.56 20.79 7.68
C ILE A 24 -13.48 21.03 8.88
N ALA A 25 -14.58 21.74 8.72
CA ALA A 25 -15.51 22.05 9.81
C ALA A 25 -16.18 20.81 10.44
N GLY A 26 -16.35 19.73 9.67
CA GLY A 26 -16.95 18.48 10.15
C GLY A 26 -15.98 17.51 10.84
N ILE A 27 -14.67 17.67 10.56
CA ILE A 27 -13.61 16.84 11.16
C ILE A 27 -13.20 17.37 12.52
N ASP A 28 -13.20 18.68 12.71
CA ASP A 28 -12.66 19.34 13.91
C ASP A 28 -13.33 18.87 15.22
N ASP A 29 -14.65 18.63 15.20
CA ASP A 29 -15.38 18.11 16.37
C ASP A 29 -15.20 16.60 16.59
N ARG A 30 -14.91 15.83 15.54
CA ARG A 30 -14.78 14.35 15.63
C ARG A 30 -13.35 13.91 15.95
N ALA A 31 -12.36 14.60 15.42
CA ALA A 31 -10.96 14.24 15.60
C ALA A 31 -10.43 14.65 16.99
N ARG A 32 -10.98 15.70 17.61
CA ARG A 32 -10.66 16.06 19.01
C ARG A 32 -10.97 14.94 20.00
N SER A 33 -11.86 14.03 19.68
CA SER A 33 -12.19 12.89 20.53
C SER A 33 -11.34 11.63 20.31
N LEU A 34 -10.43 11.64 19.32
CA LEU A 34 -9.73 10.44 18.82
C LEU A 34 -8.22 10.43 19.09
N ASN A 35 -7.60 11.52 19.53
CA ASN A 35 -6.15 11.61 19.64
C ASN A 35 -5.65 11.91 21.05
N GLU A 36 -5.05 10.89 21.69
CA GLU A 36 -4.13 11.04 22.83
C GLU A 36 -2.64 11.05 22.40
N VAL A 37 -2.31 11.23 21.12
CA VAL A 37 -0.92 11.34 20.67
C VAL A 37 -0.52 12.81 20.64
N SER A 38 0.62 13.14 21.22
CA SER A 38 1.06 14.51 21.43
C SER A 38 1.21 15.27 20.11
N GLU A 39 0.47 16.36 19.93
CA GLU A 39 0.60 17.32 18.80
C GLU A 39 2.07 17.69 18.48
N PRO A 40 2.99 17.84 19.46
CA PRO A 40 4.39 18.17 19.20
C PRO A 40 5.15 17.15 18.36
N GLU A 41 4.86 15.84 18.49
CA GLU A 41 5.56 14.81 17.66
C GLU A 41 5.07 14.82 16.22
N GLY A 42 3.77 15.04 16.00
CA GLY A 42 3.20 15.17 14.67
C GLY A 42 3.76 16.37 13.92
N ASP A 43 3.86 17.52 14.58
CA ASP A 43 4.45 18.75 14.04
C ASP A 43 5.93 18.55 13.65
N ALA A 44 6.72 17.95 14.53
CA ALA A 44 8.14 17.73 14.29
C ALA A 44 8.37 16.83 13.06
N ASP A 45 7.60 15.74 12.92
CA ASP A 45 7.72 14.81 11.79
C ASP A 45 7.29 15.48 10.46
N ILE A 46 6.15 16.19 10.45
CA ILE A 46 5.68 16.90 9.26
C ILE A 46 6.67 17.98 8.85
N ASN A 47 7.13 18.84 9.77
CA ASN A 47 8.06 19.91 9.48
C ASN A 47 9.41 19.39 8.95
N ALA A 48 9.92 18.29 9.51
CA ALA A 48 11.13 17.65 9.01
C ALA A 48 10.95 17.16 7.56
N ASN A 49 9.78 16.57 7.24
CA ASN A 49 9.51 16.11 5.88
C ASN A 49 9.23 17.23 4.90
N LEU A 50 8.56 18.32 5.29
CA LEU A 50 8.38 19.51 4.46
C LEU A 50 9.74 20.17 4.15
N ALA A 51 10.61 20.34 5.14
CA ALA A 51 11.97 20.84 4.94
C ALA A 51 12.81 19.94 4.02
N CYS A 52 12.64 18.61 4.13
CA CYS A 52 13.24 17.65 3.20
C CYS A 52 12.75 17.87 1.77
N GLN A 53 11.44 18.07 1.58
CA GLN A 53 10.83 18.27 0.26
C GLN A 53 11.32 19.57 -0.39
N GLU A 54 11.46 20.66 0.37
CA GLU A 54 12.02 21.93 -0.10
C GLU A 54 13.45 21.77 -0.66
N GLN A 55 14.24 20.91 -0.06
CA GLN A 55 15.60 20.59 -0.51
C GLN A 55 15.65 19.63 -1.70
N ASN A 56 14.55 18.93 -1.99
CA ASN A 56 14.45 17.87 -2.99
C ASN A 56 13.33 18.14 -4.02
N THR A 57 13.24 19.37 -4.53
CA THR A 57 12.20 19.81 -5.49
C THR A 57 12.44 19.31 -6.91
N ASN A 58 13.69 18.99 -7.26
CA ASN A 58 14.08 18.62 -8.64
C ASN A 58 13.86 17.11 -8.94
N TYR A 59 12.91 16.46 -8.29
CA TYR A 59 12.73 15.00 -8.46
C TYR A 59 12.09 14.62 -9.80
N ILE A 60 11.20 15.45 -10.38
CA ILE A 60 10.58 15.18 -11.69
C ILE A 60 11.55 15.42 -12.86
N PRO A 61 12.21 16.62 -12.96
CA PRO A 61 13.16 16.84 -14.05
C PRO A 61 14.36 15.89 -14.06
N SER A 62 14.69 15.31 -12.91
CA SER A 62 15.82 14.38 -12.77
C SER A 62 15.46 12.93 -13.09
N LEU A 63 14.18 12.59 -13.32
CA LEU A 63 13.75 11.21 -13.62
C LEU A 63 14.32 10.73 -14.96
N LYS A 64 14.97 9.57 -14.92
CA LYS A 64 15.54 8.90 -16.09
C LYS A 64 15.24 7.42 -16.03
N ALA A 65 14.90 6.83 -17.17
CA ALA A 65 14.76 5.40 -17.32
C ALA A 65 16.04 4.66 -16.87
N GLY A 66 15.86 3.62 -16.06
CA GLY A 66 16.93 2.84 -15.46
C GLY A 66 17.58 3.46 -14.21
N GLN A 67 17.05 4.59 -13.69
CA GLN A 67 17.55 5.31 -12.51
C GLN A 67 16.41 5.93 -11.67
N TYR A 68 15.17 5.46 -11.80
CA TYR A 68 14.01 6.00 -11.07
C TYR A 68 14.14 5.83 -9.55
N SER A 69 14.66 4.69 -9.10
CA SER A 69 14.85 4.38 -7.68
C SER A 69 15.91 5.27 -7.00
N THR A 70 16.80 5.88 -7.77
CA THR A 70 17.81 6.84 -7.27
C THR A 70 17.35 8.29 -7.31
N SER A 71 16.11 8.55 -7.73
CA SER A 71 15.53 9.89 -7.78
C SER A 71 15.44 10.52 -6.40
N ALA A 72 15.61 11.85 -6.34
CA ALA A 72 15.36 12.67 -5.17
C ALA A 72 13.90 12.54 -4.62
N PHE A 73 12.99 11.96 -5.39
CA PHE A 73 11.66 11.61 -4.91
C PHE A 73 11.74 10.72 -3.65
N HIS A 74 12.63 9.76 -3.63
CA HIS A 74 12.80 8.78 -2.55
C HIS A 74 13.61 9.30 -1.36
N ASN A 75 14.05 10.55 -1.37
CA ASN A 75 14.75 11.15 -0.23
C ASN A 75 13.79 11.58 0.88
N CYS A 76 12.51 11.80 0.58
CA CYS A 76 11.51 12.35 1.52
C CYS A 76 10.20 11.55 1.43
N PHE A 77 9.44 11.52 2.53
CA PHE A 77 8.01 11.19 2.40
C PHE A 77 7.31 12.29 1.61
N ARG A 78 6.30 11.93 0.82
CA ARG A 78 5.71 12.80 -0.19
C ARG A 78 4.21 12.98 0.03
N THR A 79 3.70 14.19 -0.26
CA THR A 79 2.26 14.45 -0.29
C THR A 79 1.59 13.66 -1.41
N ILE A 80 0.26 13.58 -1.39
CA ILE A 80 -0.48 12.81 -2.40
C ILE A 80 -0.30 13.42 -3.81
N GLU A 81 -0.22 14.75 -3.92
CA GLU A 81 0.00 15.44 -5.18
C GLU A 81 1.37 15.08 -5.76
N GLN A 82 2.41 15.05 -4.92
CA GLN A 82 3.77 14.67 -5.33
C GLN A 82 3.85 13.18 -5.72
N ILE A 83 3.11 12.31 -5.02
CA ILE A 83 3.01 10.89 -5.36
C ILE A 83 2.33 10.71 -6.73
N TYR A 84 1.23 11.41 -6.98
CA TYR A 84 0.54 11.33 -8.27
C TYR A 84 1.40 11.94 -9.39
N GLU A 85 2.05 13.08 -9.17
CA GLU A 85 2.97 13.66 -10.15
C GLU A 85 4.10 12.68 -10.52
N PHE A 86 4.69 12.01 -9.53
CA PHE A 86 5.73 11.01 -9.75
C PHE A 86 5.22 9.80 -10.55
N THR A 87 4.13 9.19 -10.12
CA THR A 87 3.58 7.98 -10.77
C THR A 87 3.04 8.24 -12.16
N GLU A 88 2.41 9.41 -12.40
CA GLU A 88 1.99 9.85 -13.73
C GLU A 88 3.21 10.08 -14.66
N THR A 89 4.29 10.65 -14.12
CA THR A 89 5.51 10.84 -14.88
C THR A 89 6.16 9.51 -15.23
N LEU A 90 6.19 8.54 -14.30
CA LEU A 90 6.65 7.18 -14.60
C LEU A 90 5.80 6.54 -15.69
N ALA A 91 4.48 6.65 -15.64
CA ALA A 91 3.58 6.12 -16.66
C ALA A 91 3.81 6.80 -18.02
N ALA A 92 3.98 8.12 -18.04
CA ALA A 92 4.25 8.87 -19.26
C ALA A 92 5.60 8.52 -19.90
N GLN A 93 6.62 8.20 -19.10
CA GLN A 93 7.93 7.75 -19.59
C GLN A 93 7.96 6.27 -19.98
N ASN A 94 7.00 5.46 -19.51
CA ASN A 94 6.91 4.03 -19.77
C ASN A 94 5.53 3.62 -20.36
N PRO A 95 5.04 4.25 -21.43
CA PRO A 95 3.64 4.14 -21.87
C PRO A 95 3.24 2.73 -22.36
N THR A 96 4.20 1.88 -22.70
CA THR A 96 3.97 0.48 -23.13
C THR A 96 4.03 -0.50 -21.95
N LEU A 97 4.55 -0.07 -20.80
CA LEU A 97 4.76 -0.92 -19.63
C LEU A 97 3.83 -0.55 -18.47
N LEU A 98 3.63 0.74 -18.19
CA LEU A 98 2.93 1.21 -17.00
C LEU A 98 1.65 1.99 -17.36
N THR A 99 0.51 1.49 -16.92
CA THR A 99 -0.79 2.09 -17.19
C THR A 99 -1.54 2.36 -15.88
N ARG A 100 -2.04 3.59 -15.70
CA ARG A 100 -2.93 3.93 -14.59
C ARG A 100 -4.35 3.39 -14.87
N PHE A 101 -5.05 2.99 -13.79
CA PHE A 101 -6.47 2.64 -13.81
C PHE A 101 -7.16 3.10 -12.51
N ASP A 102 -8.48 3.25 -12.59
CA ASP A 102 -9.33 3.56 -11.44
C ASP A 102 -9.78 2.23 -10.82
N ILE A 103 -9.49 2.01 -9.52
CA ILE A 103 -9.88 0.77 -8.84
C ILE A 103 -11.14 0.96 -7.98
N SER A 104 -11.27 2.10 -7.32
CA SER A 104 -12.40 2.43 -6.45
C SER A 104 -12.55 3.94 -6.26
N LYS A 105 -13.52 4.33 -5.43
CA LYS A 105 -13.70 5.68 -4.90
C LYS A 105 -13.64 5.65 -3.39
N THR A 106 -13.20 6.76 -2.79
CA THR A 106 -13.23 6.96 -1.34
C THR A 106 -14.59 7.51 -0.89
N TYR A 107 -14.76 7.64 0.42
CA TYR A 107 -15.95 8.25 1.00
C TYR A 107 -16.20 9.69 0.50
N LEU A 108 -15.15 10.48 0.32
CA LEU A 108 -15.22 11.84 -0.26
C LEU A 108 -15.25 11.83 -1.80
N ASN A 109 -15.47 10.66 -2.43
CA ASN A 109 -15.53 10.49 -3.89
C ASN A 109 -14.20 10.78 -4.62
N ASN A 110 -13.06 10.77 -3.92
CA ASN A 110 -11.75 10.78 -4.56
C ASN A 110 -11.46 9.45 -5.23
N THR A 111 -10.74 9.46 -6.35
CA THR A 111 -10.37 8.23 -7.04
C THR A 111 -9.22 7.54 -6.33
N ILE A 112 -9.37 6.25 -6.06
CA ILE A 112 -8.27 5.37 -5.70
C ILE A 112 -7.62 4.89 -6.98
N TYR A 113 -6.38 5.29 -7.25
CA TYR A 113 -5.65 4.91 -8.44
C TYR A 113 -4.83 3.65 -8.23
N GLY A 114 -4.82 2.80 -9.25
CA GLY A 114 -3.88 1.72 -9.40
C GLY A 114 -3.01 1.91 -10.65
N TYR A 115 -1.87 1.21 -10.66
CA TYR A 115 -0.92 1.20 -11.77
C TYR A 115 -0.62 -0.24 -12.13
N LYS A 116 -0.90 -0.61 -13.39
CA LYS A 116 -0.56 -1.92 -13.94
C LYS A 116 0.77 -1.83 -14.67
N LEU A 117 1.78 -2.52 -14.18
CA LEU A 117 3.00 -2.80 -14.89
C LEU A 117 2.83 -4.12 -15.64
N SER A 118 2.87 -4.09 -16.97
CA SER A 118 2.54 -5.23 -17.82
C SER A 118 3.62 -5.50 -18.86
N LYS A 119 4.03 -6.76 -18.93
CA LYS A 119 4.82 -7.31 -20.04
C LYS A 119 3.99 -8.28 -20.90
N GLY A 120 2.67 -8.28 -20.71
CA GLY A 120 1.71 -9.07 -21.50
C GLY A 120 1.43 -10.46 -20.93
N HIS A 121 1.63 -10.66 -19.62
CA HIS A 121 1.30 -11.94 -18.98
C HIS A 121 -0.21 -12.08 -18.75
N SER A 122 -0.70 -13.32 -18.83
CA SER A 122 -2.10 -13.64 -18.51
C SER A 122 -2.37 -13.74 -17.00
N GLN A 123 -1.32 -13.83 -16.18
CA GLN A 123 -1.36 -13.90 -14.72
C GLN A 123 -0.71 -12.67 -14.12
N SER A 124 -1.20 -12.25 -12.96
CA SER A 124 -0.73 -11.06 -12.27
C SER A 124 -0.62 -11.24 -10.77
N LEU A 125 0.12 -10.31 -10.13
CA LEU A 125 0.19 -10.15 -8.68
C LEU A 125 -0.41 -8.80 -8.29
N TYR A 126 -0.96 -8.71 -7.09
CA TYR A 126 -1.62 -7.51 -6.56
C TYR A 126 -0.96 -7.02 -5.27
N PHE A 127 -0.61 -5.74 -5.25
CA PHE A 127 0.05 -5.06 -4.13
C PHE A 127 -0.72 -3.80 -3.77
N GLN A 128 -1.15 -3.69 -2.52
CA GLN A 128 -1.77 -2.45 -2.02
C GLN A 128 -1.07 -1.95 -0.76
N ALA A 129 -1.19 -0.65 -0.49
CA ALA A 129 -0.69 -0.02 0.72
C ALA A 129 -1.65 1.07 1.23
N GLN A 130 -1.34 1.65 2.37
CA GLN A 130 -2.06 2.78 2.94
C GLN A 130 -3.55 2.52 3.20
N GLN A 131 -3.93 1.34 3.67
CA GLN A 131 -5.23 1.18 4.32
C GLN A 131 -5.29 2.03 5.60
N HIS A 132 -4.15 2.18 6.29
CA HIS A 132 -3.99 3.06 7.44
C HIS A 132 -3.19 4.31 7.03
N ALA A 133 -3.82 5.47 7.17
CA ALA A 133 -3.30 6.72 6.61
C ALA A 133 -1.94 7.16 7.16
N ARG A 134 -1.64 6.87 8.43
CA ARG A 134 -0.39 7.24 9.12
C ARG A 134 0.86 6.47 8.69
N GLU A 135 0.71 5.38 7.93
CA GLU A 135 1.78 4.41 7.62
C GLU A 135 2.62 4.81 6.40
N TRP A 136 3.23 6.00 6.43
CA TRP A 136 3.97 6.57 5.28
C TRP A 136 5.08 5.68 4.74
N ALA A 137 5.69 4.84 5.59
CA ALA A 137 6.71 3.89 5.18
C ALA A 137 6.17 2.83 4.21
N ALA A 138 4.88 2.47 4.31
CA ALA A 138 4.25 1.48 3.44
C ALA A 138 4.19 1.99 1.99
N VAL A 139 3.60 3.17 1.75
CA VAL A 139 3.50 3.73 0.40
C VAL A 139 4.87 4.04 -0.20
N SER A 140 5.80 4.60 0.59
CA SER A 140 7.15 4.92 0.08
C SER A 140 7.91 3.66 -0.35
N SER A 141 7.75 2.54 0.37
CA SER A 141 8.37 1.27 0.02
C SER A 141 7.78 0.65 -1.25
N VAL A 142 6.46 0.75 -1.44
CA VAL A 142 5.77 0.29 -2.66
C VAL A 142 6.21 1.11 -3.88
N LEU A 143 6.29 2.44 -3.75
CA LEU A 143 6.73 3.32 -4.85
C LEU A 143 8.20 3.13 -5.20
N PHE A 144 9.06 2.92 -4.20
CA PHE A 144 10.46 2.57 -4.43
C PHE A 144 10.59 1.23 -5.18
N SER A 145 9.76 0.24 -4.81
CA SER A 145 9.76 -1.07 -5.48
C SER A 145 9.30 -0.96 -6.94
N LEU A 146 8.23 -0.20 -7.22
CA LEU A 146 7.79 0.06 -8.59
C LEU A 146 8.89 0.74 -9.43
N ALA A 147 9.54 1.76 -8.87
CA ALA A 147 10.66 2.45 -9.51
C ALA A 147 11.83 1.50 -9.80
N SER A 148 12.21 0.65 -8.83
CA SER A 148 13.30 -0.32 -8.97
C SER A 148 13.00 -1.39 -10.00
N ILE A 149 11.77 -1.87 -10.10
CA ILE A 149 11.36 -2.85 -11.12
C ILE A 149 11.43 -2.22 -12.52
N LEU A 150 10.98 -0.97 -12.68
CA LEU A 150 11.11 -0.24 -13.95
C LEU A 150 12.58 -0.01 -14.33
N ASP A 151 13.44 0.28 -13.35
CA ASP A 151 14.88 0.43 -13.56
C ASP A 151 15.51 -0.87 -14.06
N ASP A 152 15.17 -1.99 -13.44
CA ASP A 152 15.73 -3.28 -13.82
C ASP A 152 15.24 -3.72 -15.21
N ILE A 153 13.96 -3.47 -15.56
CA ILE A 153 13.46 -3.70 -16.92
C ILE A 153 14.27 -2.87 -17.94
N ALA A 154 14.49 -1.58 -17.65
CA ALA A 154 15.27 -0.70 -18.53
C ALA A 154 16.74 -1.13 -18.66
N ASN A 155 17.28 -1.76 -17.60
CA ASN A 155 18.67 -2.27 -17.56
C ASN A 155 18.79 -3.76 -17.95
N ASN A 156 17.72 -4.39 -18.46
CA ASN A 156 17.65 -5.81 -18.85
C ASN A 156 18.01 -6.78 -17.70
N LYS A 157 17.64 -6.44 -16.48
CA LYS A 157 17.79 -7.32 -15.32
C LYS A 157 16.49 -8.07 -15.02
N PRO A 158 16.55 -9.30 -14.47
CA PRO A 158 15.36 -10.07 -14.15
C PRO A 158 14.56 -9.44 -12.99
N THR A 159 13.23 -9.47 -13.13
CA THR A 159 12.29 -8.97 -12.10
C THR A 159 11.04 -9.85 -12.01
N ALA A 160 10.20 -9.60 -10.99
CA ALA A 160 8.88 -10.21 -10.88
C ALA A 160 8.00 -10.01 -12.14
N ALA A 161 8.23 -8.93 -12.91
CA ALA A 161 7.51 -8.62 -14.13
C ALA A 161 7.89 -9.55 -15.31
N ASP A 162 8.86 -10.43 -15.15
CA ASP A 162 9.20 -11.43 -16.18
C ASP A 162 8.27 -12.65 -16.14
N GLU A 163 7.52 -12.83 -15.06
CA GLU A 163 6.60 -13.97 -14.89
C GLU A 163 5.15 -13.55 -14.71
N TYR A 164 4.91 -12.34 -14.17
CA TYR A 164 3.59 -11.80 -13.87
C TYR A 164 3.43 -10.36 -14.31
N ASP A 165 2.24 -9.96 -14.70
CA ASP A 165 1.86 -8.55 -14.66
C ASP A 165 1.67 -8.11 -13.20
N LEU A 166 1.98 -6.86 -12.87
CA LEU A 166 1.98 -6.38 -11.49
C LEU A 166 0.99 -5.23 -11.30
N TYR A 167 0.05 -5.37 -10.38
CA TYR A 167 -0.88 -4.32 -9.99
C TYR A 167 -0.40 -3.65 -8.71
N PHE A 168 -0.18 -2.35 -8.74
CA PHE A 168 0.18 -1.52 -7.59
C PHE A 168 -0.96 -0.56 -7.25
N VAL A 169 -1.44 -0.57 -6.02
CA VAL A 169 -2.40 0.38 -5.46
C VAL A 169 -1.74 1.08 -4.27
N PRO A 170 -0.99 2.16 -4.52
CA PRO A 170 -0.11 2.75 -3.50
C PRO A 170 -0.87 3.33 -2.30
N ILE A 171 -2.07 3.90 -2.53
CA ILE A 171 -2.83 4.56 -1.47
C ILE A 171 -4.31 4.15 -1.56
N VAL A 172 -4.75 3.35 -0.59
CA VAL A 172 -6.16 2.95 -0.45
C VAL A 172 -6.94 4.05 0.28
N ASN A 173 -6.43 4.56 1.40
CA ASN A 173 -7.08 5.57 2.24
C ASN A 173 -6.66 6.99 1.81
N VAL A 174 -7.06 7.37 0.61
CA VAL A 174 -6.69 8.65 -0.03
C VAL A 174 -7.12 9.84 0.83
N ASP A 175 -8.39 9.83 1.30
CA ASP A 175 -8.96 10.95 2.05
C ASP A 175 -8.13 11.27 3.29
N CYS A 176 -7.83 10.27 4.11
CA CYS A 176 -7.12 10.50 5.36
C CYS A 176 -5.60 10.60 5.20
N TYR A 177 -5.02 10.08 4.12
CA TYR A 177 -3.61 10.31 3.82
C TYR A 177 -3.30 11.81 3.69
N VAL A 178 -4.17 12.58 3.03
CA VAL A 178 -4.04 14.04 2.93
C VAL A 178 -4.02 14.69 4.31
N TYR A 179 -4.89 14.25 5.23
CA TYR A 179 -4.96 14.81 6.57
C TYR A 179 -3.75 14.48 7.44
N THR A 180 -3.04 13.37 7.19
CA THR A 180 -1.82 13.06 7.94
C THR A 180 -0.68 14.06 7.73
N TRP A 181 -0.80 14.98 6.77
CA TRP A 181 0.12 16.10 6.56
C TRP A 181 -0.23 17.35 7.39
N TRP A 182 -1.23 17.25 8.27
CA TRP A 182 -1.60 18.27 9.26
C TRP A 182 -1.33 17.73 10.67
N SER A 183 -0.68 18.54 11.52
CA SER A 183 -0.12 18.08 12.80
C SER A 183 -1.07 17.29 13.69
N THR A 184 -2.27 17.79 13.89
CA THR A 184 -3.32 17.14 14.70
C THR A 184 -3.70 15.74 14.19
N TYR A 185 -3.46 15.45 12.89
CA TYR A 185 -3.91 14.23 12.22
C TYR A 185 -2.76 13.34 11.74
N ARG A 186 -1.50 13.67 12.04
CA ARG A 186 -0.33 12.91 11.57
C ARG A 186 -0.44 11.40 11.81
N PHE A 187 -1.02 11.01 12.94
CA PHE A 187 -1.14 9.61 13.33
C PHE A 187 -2.52 9.00 13.07
N LEU A 188 -3.32 9.59 12.19
CA LEU A 188 -4.63 9.10 11.81
C LEU A 188 -4.52 7.74 11.11
N ARG A 189 -5.22 6.72 11.66
CA ARG A 189 -5.27 5.37 11.13
C ARG A 189 -6.43 5.15 10.17
N LYS A 190 -7.63 5.46 10.65
CA LYS A 190 -8.92 5.11 10.04
C LYS A 190 -9.25 5.95 8.81
N ASN A 191 -10.29 5.57 8.06
CA ASN A 191 -10.82 6.37 6.98
C ASN A 191 -11.59 7.60 7.49
N TYR A 192 -12.12 8.42 6.56
CA TYR A 192 -12.75 9.71 6.84
C TYR A 192 -13.89 9.65 7.86
N ILE A 193 -14.71 8.59 7.86
CA ILE A 193 -15.81 8.45 8.82
C ILE A 193 -15.47 7.62 10.07
N GLY A 194 -14.20 7.29 10.22
CA GLY A 194 -13.67 6.63 11.41
C GLY A 194 -13.81 5.11 11.41
N VAL A 195 -13.67 4.48 10.25
CA VAL A 195 -13.62 3.01 10.09
C VAL A 195 -12.20 2.56 9.81
N ASP A 196 -11.76 1.48 10.47
CA ASP A 196 -10.52 0.79 10.14
C ASP A 196 -10.75 -0.05 8.87
N LEU A 197 -10.17 0.37 7.75
CA LEU A 197 -10.34 -0.31 6.46
C LEU A 197 -9.83 -1.75 6.49
N ASN A 198 -8.81 -2.06 7.31
CA ASN A 198 -8.32 -3.43 7.49
C ASN A 198 -9.06 -4.20 8.60
N ARG A 199 -10.29 -3.80 8.90
CA ARG A 199 -11.28 -4.52 9.73
C ARG A 199 -12.65 -4.59 9.02
N ASN A 200 -12.78 -3.97 7.86
CA ASN A 200 -14.04 -3.83 7.13
C ASN A 200 -14.29 -4.94 6.08
N TRP A 201 -13.42 -5.94 6.02
CA TRP A 201 -13.56 -7.11 5.14
C TRP A 201 -14.41 -8.21 5.78
N PRO A 202 -15.13 -9.04 5.00
CA PRO A 202 -15.89 -10.17 5.55
C PRO A 202 -15.01 -11.19 6.28
N THR A 203 -15.53 -11.69 7.38
CA THR A 203 -14.99 -12.82 8.14
C THR A 203 -16.13 -13.76 8.54
N PRO A 204 -15.91 -15.08 8.58
CA PRO A 204 -16.94 -16.03 9.05
C PRO A 204 -17.09 -16.02 10.58
N TYR A 205 -16.22 -15.32 11.29
CA TYR A 205 -16.21 -15.29 12.75
C TYR A 205 -16.83 -14.02 13.30
N VAL A 206 -17.57 -14.17 14.40
CA VAL A 206 -18.10 -13.03 15.16
C VAL A 206 -17.04 -12.61 16.16
N ASN A 207 -16.68 -11.32 16.15
CA ASN A 207 -15.84 -10.76 17.21
C ASN A 207 -16.62 -10.77 18.54
N PRO A 208 -16.14 -11.49 19.55
CA PRO A 208 -16.85 -11.54 20.85
C PRO A 208 -16.86 -10.20 21.59
N ASN A 209 -15.94 -9.31 21.24
CA ASN A 209 -15.79 -7.98 21.83
C ASN A 209 -15.64 -6.95 20.72
N PRO A 210 -16.72 -6.62 19.96
CA PRO A 210 -16.62 -5.69 18.85
C PRO A 210 -16.23 -4.29 19.35
N PRO A 211 -15.17 -3.70 18.78
CA PRO A 211 -14.69 -2.40 19.23
C PRO A 211 -15.70 -1.30 18.91
N PRO A 212 -15.93 -0.34 19.82
CA PRO A 212 -16.82 0.79 19.58
C PRO A 212 -16.21 1.76 18.55
N LYS A 213 -17.03 2.67 18.02
CA LYS A 213 -16.62 3.61 16.96
C LYS A 213 -15.41 4.47 17.32
N ILE A 214 -15.22 4.79 18.60
CA ILE A 214 -14.07 5.55 19.12
C ILE A 214 -12.75 4.76 18.97
N ASN A 215 -12.79 3.44 19.00
CA ASN A 215 -11.61 2.60 18.94
C ASN A 215 -10.95 2.66 17.56
N GLU A 216 -9.62 2.58 17.50
CA GLU A 216 -8.85 2.60 16.26
C GLU A 216 -9.10 1.40 15.34
N THR A 217 -9.59 0.28 15.89
CA THR A 217 -9.91 -0.94 15.15
C THR A 217 -11.40 -1.11 14.87
N TYR A 218 -12.19 -0.03 14.90
CA TYR A 218 -13.63 -0.08 14.60
C TYR A 218 -13.89 -0.57 13.16
N PRO A 219 -14.63 -1.68 12.98
CA PRO A 219 -14.78 -2.35 11.68
C PRO A 219 -15.82 -1.72 10.76
N GLY A 220 -16.51 -0.65 11.20
CA GLY A 220 -17.70 -0.14 10.52
C GLY A 220 -18.98 -0.88 10.94
N PRO A 221 -20.15 -0.45 10.42
CA PRO A 221 -21.44 -1.03 10.78
C PRO A 221 -21.68 -2.45 10.22
N HIS A 222 -21.02 -2.79 9.13
CA HIS A 222 -21.03 -4.12 8.50
C HIS A 222 -19.83 -4.27 7.56
N PRO A 223 -19.46 -5.51 7.18
CA PRO A 223 -18.43 -5.71 6.16
C PRO A 223 -18.76 -4.97 4.87
N PHE A 224 -17.72 -4.41 4.23
CA PHE A 224 -17.86 -3.59 3.03
C PHE A 224 -18.81 -2.38 3.19
N SER A 225 -18.91 -1.82 4.38
CA SER A 225 -19.62 -0.55 4.58
C SER A 225 -18.91 0.63 3.92
N GLU A 226 -17.62 0.51 3.69
CA GLU A 226 -16.78 1.57 3.14
C GLU A 226 -16.62 1.43 1.62
N PRO A 227 -16.77 2.53 0.87
CA PRO A 227 -16.62 2.48 -0.59
C PRO A 227 -15.22 2.04 -1.03
N GLU A 228 -14.19 2.34 -0.23
CA GLU A 228 -12.81 1.91 -0.45
C GLU A 228 -12.72 0.39 -0.54
N THR A 229 -13.18 -0.32 0.48
CA THR A 229 -13.09 -1.78 0.55
C THR A 229 -14.07 -2.47 -0.39
N ALA A 230 -15.30 -1.96 -0.49
CA ALA A 230 -16.33 -2.49 -1.38
C ALA A 230 -15.93 -2.37 -2.85
N GLY A 231 -15.41 -1.21 -3.26
CA GLY A 231 -15.01 -0.97 -4.65
C GLY A 231 -13.77 -1.79 -5.03
N ILE A 232 -12.75 -1.86 -4.16
CA ILE A 232 -11.58 -2.72 -4.38
C ILE A 232 -12.02 -4.18 -4.53
N ASN A 233 -12.88 -4.68 -3.65
CA ASN A 233 -13.42 -6.04 -3.77
C ASN A 233 -14.13 -6.28 -5.10
N ASN A 234 -14.98 -5.34 -5.53
CA ASN A 234 -15.70 -5.47 -6.81
C ASN A 234 -14.70 -5.55 -7.98
N TRP A 235 -13.66 -4.74 -7.96
CA TRP A 235 -12.62 -4.78 -8.97
C TRP A 235 -11.83 -6.11 -8.92
N LEU A 236 -11.39 -6.56 -7.74
CA LEU A 236 -10.68 -7.82 -7.57
C LEU A 236 -11.47 -9.01 -8.10
N LYS A 237 -12.80 -9.04 -7.90
CA LYS A 237 -13.66 -10.11 -8.43
C LYS A 237 -13.65 -10.16 -9.96
N THR A 238 -13.46 -9.03 -10.65
CA THR A 238 -13.30 -9.03 -12.12
C THR A 238 -11.96 -9.61 -12.57
N LYS A 239 -11.00 -9.75 -11.64
CA LYS A 239 -9.64 -10.25 -11.87
C LYS A 239 -9.36 -11.60 -11.22
N ARG A 240 -10.42 -12.32 -10.82
CA ARG A 240 -10.32 -13.56 -10.05
C ARG A 240 -9.37 -14.60 -10.65
N ASP A 241 -9.43 -14.80 -11.95
CA ASP A 241 -8.64 -15.81 -12.65
C ASP A 241 -7.23 -15.31 -13.02
N GLU A 242 -7.07 -13.98 -13.06
CA GLU A 242 -5.83 -13.31 -13.44
C GLU A 242 -4.87 -13.22 -12.23
N ILE A 243 -5.37 -12.77 -11.05
CA ILE A 243 -4.52 -12.52 -9.87
C ILE A 243 -4.15 -13.83 -9.16
N GLN A 244 -2.85 -14.05 -8.99
CA GLN A 244 -2.29 -15.28 -8.43
C GLN A 244 -1.72 -15.11 -7.00
N GLY A 245 -1.61 -13.88 -6.50
CA GLY A 245 -1.11 -13.60 -5.15
C GLY A 245 -1.32 -12.14 -4.74
N PHE A 246 -1.36 -11.89 -3.42
CA PHE A 246 -1.72 -10.60 -2.83
C PHE A 246 -0.72 -10.20 -1.75
N LEU A 247 -0.26 -8.94 -1.78
CA LEU A 247 0.45 -8.31 -0.66
C LEU A 247 -0.31 -7.06 -0.20
N ASP A 248 -0.50 -6.94 1.11
CA ASP A 248 -1.06 -5.80 1.80
C ASP A 248 0.04 -5.16 2.66
N ILE A 249 0.54 -4.02 2.24
CA ILE A 249 1.74 -3.42 2.82
C ILE A 249 1.34 -2.37 3.86
N HIS A 250 1.81 -2.59 5.07
CA HIS A 250 1.60 -1.80 6.27
C HIS A 250 2.92 -1.35 6.89
N SER A 251 2.87 -0.60 7.94
CA SER A 251 3.93 -0.40 8.91
C SER A 251 3.31 -0.28 10.32
N HIS A 252 4.02 -0.68 11.36
CA HIS A 252 5.42 -1.08 11.44
C HIS A 252 5.56 -2.40 12.21
N GLY A 253 6.75 -3.04 12.10
CA GLY A 253 7.02 -4.23 12.93
C GLY A 253 8.11 -5.16 12.38
N GLY A 254 8.37 -5.14 11.08
CA GLY A 254 9.27 -6.10 10.44
C GLY A 254 8.66 -7.51 10.43
N LEU A 255 7.39 -7.63 10.06
CA LEU A 255 6.65 -8.89 10.07
C LEU A 255 6.16 -9.26 8.67
N ILE A 256 6.01 -10.56 8.45
CA ILE A 256 5.36 -11.17 7.28
C ILE A 256 4.21 -12.02 7.83
N LEU A 257 3.01 -11.44 7.84
CA LEU A 257 1.85 -12.09 8.43
C LEU A 257 1.04 -12.82 7.36
N TYR A 258 0.80 -14.11 7.59
CA TYR A 258 -0.04 -14.93 6.71
C TYR A 258 -1.35 -15.34 7.41
N PRO A 259 -2.40 -15.75 6.66
CA PRO A 259 -3.67 -16.17 7.24
C PRO A 259 -3.54 -17.30 8.27
N TYR A 260 -4.35 -17.31 9.30
CA TYR A 260 -5.43 -16.35 9.56
C TYR A 260 -5.09 -15.43 10.73
N SER A 261 -5.74 -14.25 10.74
CA SER A 261 -5.67 -13.32 11.86
C SER A 261 -6.89 -13.44 12.78
N ASP A 262 -8.03 -13.92 12.28
CA ASP A 262 -9.32 -13.95 12.99
C ASP A 262 -9.58 -15.25 13.77
N ASN A 263 -8.68 -16.24 13.67
CA ASN A 263 -8.73 -17.46 14.46
C ASN A 263 -7.32 -18.08 14.60
N ASN A 264 -7.12 -18.91 15.60
CA ASN A 264 -5.85 -19.57 15.90
C ASN A 264 -5.82 -21.07 15.47
N GLN A 265 -6.72 -21.46 14.59
CA GLN A 265 -6.75 -22.80 14.06
C GLN A 265 -5.82 -22.92 12.85
N THR A 266 -5.34 -24.13 12.59
CA THR A 266 -4.61 -24.42 11.35
C THR A 266 -5.49 -24.17 10.14
N ILE A 267 -4.89 -23.73 9.04
CA ILE A 267 -5.59 -23.55 7.76
C ILE A 267 -6.02 -24.94 7.22
N GLY A 268 -5.16 -25.92 7.40
CA GLY A 268 -5.35 -27.29 6.91
C GLY A 268 -5.09 -27.44 5.41
N GLY A 269 -5.26 -28.65 4.90
CA GLY A 269 -5.07 -28.94 3.46
C GLY A 269 -3.65 -28.69 2.93
N GLY A 270 -2.64 -28.68 3.80
CA GLY A 270 -1.25 -28.42 3.45
C GLY A 270 -0.92 -26.92 3.24
N PHE A 271 -1.86 -26.02 3.56
CA PHE A 271 -1.61 -24.58 3.39
C PHE A 271 -0.72 -24.00 4.48
N ASP A 272 -0.72 -24.55 5.68
CA ASP A 272 0.14 -24.09 6.78
C ASP A 272 1.62 -24.21 6.37
N GLU A 273 2.03 -25.38 5.87
CA GLU A 273 3.39 -25.63 5.38
C GLU A 273 3.73 -24.74 4.17
N LYS A 274 2.78 -24.55 3.25
CA LYS A 274 2.98 -23.67 2.08
C LYS A 274 3.23 -22.24 2.50
N PHE A 275 2.47 -21.70 3.45
CA PHE A 275 2.70 -20.34 3.97
C PHE A 275 3.99 -20.22 4.76
N GLU A 276 4.38 -21.25 5.52
CA GLU A 276 5.67 -21.29 6.18
C GLU A 276 6.84 -21.22 5.20
N VAL A 277 6.81 -22.02 4.12
CA VAL A 277 7.82 -22.00 3.06
C VAL A 277 7.87 -20.64 2.40
N LEU A 278 6.72 -20.10 1.98
CA LEU A 278 6.60 -18.79 1.36
C LEU A 278 7.12 -17.68 2.28
N GLY A 279 6.74 -17.68 3.57
CA GLY A 279 7.19 -16.71 4.55
C GLY A 279 8.71 -16.76 4.78
N ARG A 280 9.32 -17.96 4.85
CA ARG A 280 10.78 -18.12 4.94
C ARG A 280 11.50 -17.65 3.69
N GLY A 281 10.94 -17.90 2.49
CA GLY A 281 11.48 -17.37 1.24
C GLY A 281 11.55 -15.85 1.24
N LEU A 282 10.45 -15.18 1.64
CA LEU A 282 10.44 -13.73 1.77
C LEU A 282 11.40 -13.23 2.86
N GLN A 283 11.45 -13.89 4.04
CA GLN A 283 12.41 -13.56 5.09
C GLN A 283 13.84 -13.57 4.58
N SER A 284 14.21 -14.58 3.81
CA SER A 284 15.55 -14.69 3.22
C SER A 284 15.88 -13.50 2.31
N ALA A 285 14.90 -13.01 1.54
CA ALA A 285 15.08 -11.89 0.63
C ALA A 285 15.02 -10.51 1.32
N MET A 286 14.18 -10.36 2.35
CA MET A 286 13.92 -9.11 3.06
C MET A 286 14.80 -8.93 4.33
N GLY A 287 15.45 -9.99 4.81
CA GLY A 287 16.39 -9.95 5.95
C GLY A 287 15.69 -10.05 7.29
N LYS A 288 15.57 -8.95 8.04
CA LYS A 288 15.13 -8.95 9.45
C LYS A 288 13.63 -9.16 9.68
N TYR A 289 12.87 -9.48 8.64
CA TYR A 289 11.44 -9.73 8.77
C TYR A 289 11.16 -11.11 9.35
N LYS A 290 10.11 -11.21 10.18
CA LYS A 290 9.71 -12.47 10.82
C LYS A 290 8.39 -12.97 10.20
N PRO A 291 8.36 -14.17 9.58
CA PRO A 291 7.13 -14.78 9.12
C PRO A 291 6.39 -15.45 10.27
N GLU A 292 5.09 -15.19 10.39
CA GLU A 292 4.21 -15.84 11.38
C GLU A 292 2.73 -15.71 10.99
N PRO A 293 1.84 -16.57 11.51
CA PRO A 293 0.41 -16.41 11.33
C PRO A 293 -0.08 -15.09 11.95
N GLY A 294 -1.03 -14.41 11.31
CA GLY A 294 -1.53 -13.12 11.78
C GLY A 294 -2.09 -13.12 13.21
N TYR A 295 -2.74 -14.23 13.64
CA TYR A 295 -3.28 -14.35 14.99
C TYR A 295 -2.21 -14.28 16.10
N THR A 296 -0.95 -14.55 15.80
CA THR A 296 0.13 -14.52 16.80
C THR A 296 0.40 -13.11 17.31
N LEU A 297 0.11 -12.09 16.49
CA LEU A 297 0.19 -10.69 16.91
C LEU A 297 -0.97 -10.37 17.86
N TYR A 298 -2.19 -10.61 17.43
CA TYR A 298 -3.46 -10.62 18.18
C TYR A 298 -4.60 -11.08 17.27
N LEU A 299 -5.74 -11.48 17.84
CA LEU A 299 -6.92 -11.82 17.03
C LEU A 299 -7.51 -10.57 16.37
N ALA A 300 -7.48 -10.54 15.04
CA ALA A 300 -7.96 -9.44 14.21
C ALA A 300 -9.02 -9.92 13.22
N TYR A 301 -10.23 -9.40 13.34
CA TYR A 301 -11.37 -9.80 12.50
C TYR A 301 -11.54 -8.84 11.33
N GLY A 302 -11.83 -9.38 10.14
CA GLY A 302 -12.14 -8.60 8.96
C GLY A 302 -10.91 -7.97 8.29
N THR A 303 -9.78 -8.69 8.24
CA THR A 303 -8.57 -8.26 7.52
C THR A 303 -8.65 -8.58 6.03
N PHE A 304 -7.97 -7.79 5.22
CA PHE A 304 -7.87 -8.00 3.76
C PHE A 304 -7.29 -9.37 3.43
N VAL A 305 -6.16 -9.72 4.04
CA VAL A 305 -5.43 -10.95 3.69
C VAL A 305 -6.22 -12.23 4.01
N ASP A 306 -6.94 -12.25 5.13
CA ASP A 306 -7.79 -13.38 5.48
C ASP A 306 -8.96 -13.53 4.49
N TYR A 307 -9.57 -12.39 4.12
CA TYR A 307 -10.67 -12.36 3.16
C TYR A 307 -10.22 -12.85 1.78
N VAL A 308 -9.16 -12.27 1.22
CA VAL A 308 -8.74 -12.65 -0.15
C VAL A 308 -8.23 -14.09 -0.21
N PHE A 309 -7.59 -14.60 0.85
CA PHE A 309 -7.22 -16.00 0.89
C PHE A 309 -8.46 -16.93 0.91
N ARG A 310 -9.47 -16.60 1.71
CA ARG A 310 -10.73 -17.39 1.74
C ARG A 310 -11.44 -17.38 0.40
N GLU A 311 -11.50 -16.20 -0.22
CA GLU A 311 -12.26 -15.99 -1.44
C GLU A 311 -11.54 -16.52 -2.69
N PHE A 312 -10.24 -16.27 -2.82
CA PHE A 312 -9.48 -16.54 -4.04
C PHE A 312 -8.63 -17.83 -3.94
N LYS A 313 -8.34 -18.32 -2.73
CA LYS A 313 -7.44 -19.46 -2.48
C LYS A 313 -6.03 -19.26 -3.05
N LYS A 314 -5.57 -18.03 -3.10
CA LYS A 314 -4.25 -17.60 -3.56
C LYS A 314 -3.43 -17.08 -2.37
N PRO A 315 -2.09 -17.21 -2.37
CA PRO A 315 -1.27 -16.71 -1.28
C PRO A 315 -1.48 -15.23 -1.05
N SER A 316 -1.67 -14.87 0.20
CA SER A 316 -1.90 -13.49 0.64
C SER A 316 -1.13 -13.21 1.91
N LEU A 317 -0.43 -12.08 1.97
CA LEU A 317 0.40 -11.70 3.10
C LEU A 317 0.20 -10.23 3.46
N THR A 318 0.22 -9.94 4.78
CA THR A 318 0.49 -8.58 5.25
C THR A 318 1.98 -8.42 5.49
N ILE A 319 2.57 -7.38 4.92
CA ILE A 319 3.96 -7.00 5.18
C ILE A 319 3.97 -5.76 6.09
N GLU A 320 4.42 -5.92 7.32
CA GLU A 320 4.66 -4.80 8.24
C GLU A 320 6.09 -4.30 8.04
N ILE A 321 6.27 -3.17 7.36
CA ILE A 321 7.58 -2.58 7.07
C ILE A 321 8.38 -2.40 8.36
N PHE A 322 9.66 -2.75 8.31
CA PHE A 322 10.54 -2.72 9.48
C PHE A 322 10.67 -1.31 10.06
N GLY A 323 10.37 -1.18 11.34
CA GLY A 323 10.40 0.05 12.11
C GLY A 323 9.87 -0.17 13.51
N SER A 324 10.06 0.82 14.39
CA SER A 324 9.55 0.81 15.77
C SER A 324 8.44 1.83 16.02
N THR A 325 8.23 2.76 15.07
CA THR A 325 7.25 3.83 15.15
C THR A 325 6.73 4.18 13.76
N PHE A 326 5.66 5.00 13.68
CA PHE A 326 5.15 5.51 12.39
C PHE A 326 5.95 6.72 11.87
N ASN A 327 6.63 7.47 12.74
CA ASN A 327 7.43 8.66 12.42
C ASN A 327 8.91 8.33 12.21
N VAL A 328 9.20 7.38 11.34
CA VAL A 328 10.58 7.03 10.98
C VAL A 328 11.23 8.09 10.09
N SER A 329 12.56 8.27 10.22
CA SER A 329 13.30 9.20 9.36
C SER A 329 13.14 8.85 7.88
N ALA A 330 12.97 9.87 7.02
CA ALA A 330 12.93 9.72 5.57
C ALA A 330 14.19 9.05 4.99
N SER A 331 15.34 9.16 5.68
CA SER A 331 16.57 8.45 5.31
C SER A 331 16.45 6.92 5.30
N THR A 332 15.38 6.38 5.91
CA THR A 332 15.09 4.93 5.89
C THR A 332 14.42 4.47 4.59
N ILE A 333 13.86 5.38 3.79
CA ILE A 333 13.08 5.04 2.59
C ILE A 333 13.87 4.13 1.62
N PRO A 334 15.14 4.42 1.24
CA PRO A 334 15.85 3.54 0.31
C PRO A 334 16.06 2.13 0.86
N ALA A 335 16.37 2.01 2.16
CA ALA A 335 16.58 0.70 2.78
C ALA A 335 15.27 -0.11 2.86
N ARG A 336 14.17 0.52 3.33
CA ARG A 336 12.86 -0.12 3.42
C ARG A 336 12.31 -0.44 2.04
N GLY A 337 12.53 0.47 1.08
CA GLY A 337 12.16 0.26 -0.31
C GLY A 337 12.90 -0.92 -0.97
N LEU A 338 14.20 -1.05 -0.73
CA LEU A 338 14.99 -2.18 -1.23
C LEU A 338 14.56 -3.51 -0.62
N GLU A 339 14.27 -3.54 0.69
CA GLU A 339 13.70 -4.72 1.35
C GLU A 339 12.37 -5.14 0.70
N MET A 340 11.47 -4.19 0.45
CA MET A 340 10.18 -4.47 -0.17
C MET A 340 10.32 -4.90 -1.64
N TYR A 341 11.22 -4.27 -2.42
CA TYR A 341 11.56 -4.66 -3.78
C TYR A 341 12.05 -6.11 -3.84
N ASN A 342 12.98 -6.49 -2.94
CA ASN A 342 13.44 -7.87 -2.83
C ASN A 342 12.30 -8.82 -2.46
N GLY A 343 11.43 -8.38 -1.54
CA GLY A 343 10.23 -9.11 -1.14
C GLY A 343 9.26 -9.36 -2.30
N ILE A 344 8.99 -8.38 -3.14
CA ILE A 344 8.11 -8.51 -4.32
C ILE A 344 8.71 -9.50 -5.33
N ASN A 345 10.02 -9.39 -5.63
CA ASN A 345 10.67 -10.30 -6.56
C ASN A 345 10.70 -11.75 -6.03
N GLN A 346 10.91 -11.94 -4.73
CA GLN A 346 10.85 -13.27 -4.13
C GLN A 346 9.40 -13.77 -4.06
N PHE A 347 8.43 -12.91 -3.76
CA PHE A 347 7.02 -13.29 -3.71
C PHE A 347 6.54 -13.87 -5.05
N ALA A 348 6.96 -13.30 -6.17
CA ALA A 348 6.63 -13.84 -7.49
C ALA A 348 7.08 -15.30 -7.65
N LYS A 349 8.30 -15.62 -7.22
CA LYS A 349 8.83 -16.99 -7.24
C LYS A 349 8.03 -17.92 -6.31
N GLU A 350 7.79 -17.48 -5.09
CA GLU A 350 7.06 -18.28 -4.08
C GLU A 350 5.60 -18.52 -4.48
N VAL A 351 4.93 -17.54 -5.13
CA VAL A 351 3.56 -17.70 -5.65
C VAL A 351 3.51 -18.81 -6.68
N THR A 352 4.51 -18.91 -7.56
CA THR A 352 4.62 -19.99 -8.55
C THR A 352 4.66 -21.36 -7.85
N VAL A 353 5.52 -21.52 -6.84
CA VAL A 353 5.63 -22.77 -6.05
C VAL A 353 4.34 -23.04 -5.26
N PHE A 354 3.81 -22.03 -4.58
CA PHE A 354 2.59 -22.15 -3.77
C PHE A 354 1.41 -22.67 -4.60
N ASN A 355 1.27 -22.19 -5.84
CA ASN A 355 0.22 -22.60 -6.76
C ASN A 355 0.51 -23.91 -7.51
N GLY A 356 1.64 -24.59 -7.24
CA GLY A 356 2.00 -25.90 -7.80
C GLY A 356 2.77 -25.85 -9.11
N GLY A 357 3.37 -24.71 -9.44
CA GLY A 357 4.30 -24.56 -10.57
C GLY A 357 5.75 -24.79 -10.16
N ASP A 358 6.62 -25.00 -11.16
CA ASP A 358 8.07 -25.06 -10.99
C ASP A 358 8.69 -23.67 -11.23
N VAL A 359 9.65 -23.28 -10.40
CA VAL A 359 10.46 -22.07 -10.64
C VAL A 359 11.38 -22.34 -11.81
N LYS A 360 11.25 -21.58 -12.89
CA LYS A 360 12.20 -21.66 -14.00
C LYS A 360 13.60 -21.27 -13.48
N PRO A 361 14.65 -22.08 -13.78
CA PRO A 361 16.00 -21.65 -13.44
C PRO A 361 16.30 -20.32 -14.15
N SER A 362 16.80 -19.34 -13.40
CA SER A 362 17.30 -18.10 -14.00
C SER A 362 18.47 -18.47 -14.90
N CYS A 363 18.36 -18.23 -16.21
CA CYS A 363 19.50 -18.30 -17.11
C CYS A 363 20.44 -17.15 -16.78
N GLY A 364 21.46 -17.43 -15.95
CA GLY A 364 22.45 -16.43 -15.57
C GLY A 364 23.43 -16.97 -14.57
N ASP A 365 24.40 -17.71 -15.03
CA ASP A 365 25.73 -17.83 -14.46
C ASP A 365 26.74 -17.43 -15.54
#